data_a9869b702cba17c58d56fd034d88f3a3
#
_entry.id   a9869b702cba17c58d56fd034d88f3a3
#
_cell.length_a   1.000
_cell.length_b   1.000
_cell.length_c   1.000
_cell.angle_alpha   90.00
_cell.angle_beta   90.00
_cell.angle_gamma   90.00
#
_symmetry.space_group_name_H-M   'P 1'
#
loop_
_entity.id
_entity.type
_entity.pdbx_description
1 polymer ?
#
loop_
_entity_poly.entity_id
_entity_poly.type
_entity_poly.pdbx_seq_one_letter_code
_entity_poly.pdbx_strand_id
1 'polypeptide(L)'
;MEQKFFFFDIDNTLAVWPEGKIPNSAQYCIDELQRRGHLVSIATGRIQVDAMRFAEQARITNVVADGGHSITIDGNLVSMIGMNREMCIQYLEYLESKHIPWAVTDRNKLGRITPYKEILEWHPDWDVFKTVVDPEFDFHSVEDFYKIYVFFKDGEEEEKDIEHMTHKLIRYGEGCVLYEPMEKALGIRNMIGHFDMKPNQVVVFGDGYNDLSMFRPEWLNIAMGNARQLEADYVTTDCDKDGIYNACKHFGWID
;
A
#
# COMPACT_ATOMS: atom_id res chain seq x y z
N MET A 1 18.63 24.73 2.02
CA MET A 1 17.80 24.03 1.02
C MET A 1 16.36 24.14 1.47
N GLU A 2 15.41 24.28 0.56
CA GLU A 2 13.97 24.31 0.90
C GLU A 2 13.58 22.94 1.48
N GLN A 3 12.78 22.95 2.56
CA GLN A 3 12.26 21.73 3.16
C GLN A 3 11.35 21.00 2.18
N LYS A 4 11.51 19.69 2.04
CA LYS A 4 10.68 18.80 1.23
C LYS A 4 10.03 17.74 2.12
N PHE A 5 8.93 17.15 1.62
CA PHE A 5 8.29 16.00 2.22
C PHE A 5 8.36 14.82 1.25
N PHE A 6 9.11 13.80 1.61
CA PHE A 6 9.34 12.60 0.82
C PHE A 6 8.35 11.50 1.21
N PHE A 7 7.71 10.89 0.23
CA PHE A 7 6.82 9.74 0.39
C PHE A 7 7.36 8.58 -0.42
N PHE A 8 7.59 7.46 0.24
CA PHE A 8 8.10 6.24 -0.38
C PHE A 8 7.03 5.14 -0.33
N ASP A 9 6.71 4.51 -1.48
CA ASP A 9 6.07 3.20 -1.42
C ASP A 9 7.02 2.18 -0.79
N ILE A 10 6.51 1.00 -0.40
CA ILE A 10 7.32 -0.02 0.26
C ILE A 10 7.90 -1.01 -0.75
N ASP A 11 7.05 -1.78 -1.41
CA ASP A 11 7.44 -2.95 -2.19
C ASP A 11 8.14 -2.54 -3.48
N ASN A 12 9.37 -3.02 -3.69
CA ASN A 12 10.26 -2.65 -4.81
C ASN A 12 10.57 -1.15 -4.95
N THR A 13 10.21 -0.34 -3.94
CA THR A 13 10.59 1.07 -3.84
C THR A 13 11.49 1.30 -2.64
N LEU A 14 10.97 1.18 -1.41
CA LEU A 14 11.75 1.31 -0.18
C LEU A 14 12.43 -0.01 0.19
N ALA A 15 11.76 -1.14 -0.01
CA ALA A 15 12.21 -2.47 0.34
C ALA A 15 12.14 -3.42 -0.86
N VAL A 16 13.14 -4.29 -0.99
CA VAL A 16 13.20 -5.31 -2.04
C VAL A 16 12.16 -6.40 -1.76
N TRP A 17 11.27 -6.66 -2.71
CA TRP A 17 10.31 -7.75 -2.64
C TRP A 17 10.88 -9.04 -3.24
N PRO A 18 10.64 -10.25 -2.66
CA PRO A 18 9.80 -10.53 -1.49
C PRO A 18 10.51 -10.47 -0.14
N GLU A 19 11.82 -10.22 -0.08
CA GLU A 19 12.63 -10.29 1.13
C GLU A 19 12.24 -9.25 2.18
N GLY A 20 11.58 -8.15 1.78
CA GLY A 20 11.19 -7.05 2.66
C GLY A 20 12.39 -6.30 3.26
N LYS A 21 13.57 -6.43 2.64
CA LYS A 21 14.82 -5.81 3.11
C LYS A 21 14.98 -4.42 2.52
N ILE A 22 15.19 -3.44 3.38
CA ILE A 22 15.56 -2.07 2.99
C ILE A 22 17.06 -2.05 2.63
N PRO A 23 17.45 -1.62 1.40
CA PRO A 23 18.84 -1.46 1.05
C PRO A 23 19.56 -0.46 1.97
N ASN A 24 20.83 -0.72 2.29
CA ASN A 24 21.61 0.18 3.14
C ASN A 24 21.72 1.60 2.55
N SER A 25 21.78 1.73 1.23
CA SER A 25 21.78 3.01 0.52
C SER A 25 20.48 3.78 0.68
N ALA A 26 19.32 3.10 0.64
CA ALA A 26 18.02 3.70 0.90
C ALA A 26 17.90 4.17 2.36
N GLN A 27 18.32 3.33 3.32
CA GLN A 27 18.35 3.70 4.73
C GLN A 27 19.26 4.92 4.98
N TYR A 28 20.44 4.95 4.37
CA TYR A 28 21.33 6.11 4.44
C TYR A 28 20.64 7.39 3.93
N CYS A 29 19.90 7.30 2.82
CA CYS A 29 19.17 8.45 2.29
C CYS A 29 18.10 8.94 3.25
N ILE A 30 17.31 8.03 3.84
CA ILE A 30 16.29 8.40 4.83
C ILE A 30 16.91 9.15 5.99
N ASP A 31 18.00 8.62 6.57
CA ASP A 31 18.69 9.24 7.69
C ASP A 31 19.25 10.64 7.33
N GLU A 32 19.83 10.78 6.12
CA GLU A 32 20.37 12.06 5.65
C GLU A 32 19.28 13.08 5.35
N LEU A 33 18.16 12.67 4.73
CA LEU A 33 17.02 13.55 4.49
C LEU A 33 16.45 14.10 5.79
N GLN A 34 16.25 13.23 6.79
CA GLN A 34 15.78 13.62 8.12
C GLN A 34 16.80 14.53 8.83
N ARG A 35 18.09 14.20 8.78
CA ARG A 35 19.18 15.03 9.37
C ARG A 35 19.24 16.43 8.75
N ARG A 36 18.89 16.57 7.47
CA ARG A 36 18.84 17.86 6.76
C ARG A 36 17.52 18.61 6.98
N GLY A 37 16.64 18.08 7.83
CA GLY A 37 15.37 18.73 8.19
C GLY A 37 14.25 18.53 7.19
N HIS A 38 14.36 17.54 6.29
CA HIS A 38 13.25 17.11 5.44
C HIS A 38 12.30 16.20 6.23
N LEU A 39 11.03 16.18 5.83
CA LEU A 39 10.05 15.22 6.34
C LEU A 39 10.09 13.95 5.47
N VAL A 40 9.91 12.81 6.10
CA VAL A 40 9.89 11.51 5.43
C VAL A 40 8.69 10.71 5.89
N SER A 41 8.00 10.07 4.95
CA SER A 41 6.83 9.23 5.18
C SER A 41 6.87 7.99 4.28
N ILE A 42 6.19 6.94 4.70
CA ILE A 42 5.76 5.84 3.84
C ILE A 42 4.40 6.19 3.22
N ALA A 43 4.13 5.72 1.98
CA ALA A 43 2.82 5.78 1.34
C ALA A 43 2.50 4.45 0.65
N THR A 44 1.71 3.58 1.30
CA THR A 44 1.55 2.17 0.90
C THR A 44 0.10 1.71 0.85
N GLY A 45 -0.18 0.66 0.05
CA GLY A 45 -1.42 -0.12 0.12
C GLY A 45 -1.48 -1.08 1.31
N ARG A 46 -0.35 -1.36 1.98
CA ARG A 46 -0.34 -2.24 3.15
C ARG A 46 -1.19 -1.68 4.28
N ILE A 47 -1.82 -2.58 5.06
CA ILE A 47 -2.56 -2.18 6.26
C ILE A 47 -1.64 -1.49 7.27
N GLN A 48 -2.17 -0.55 8.04
CA GLN A 48 -1.39 0.33 8.91
C GLN A 48 -0.43 -0.45 9.84
N VAL A 49 -0.90 -1.50 10.50
CA VAL A 49 -0.04 -2.30 11.41
C VAL A 49 1.13 -2.96 10.67
N ASP A 50 0.97 -3.34 9.40
CA ASP A 50 2.07 -3.89 8.59
C ASP A 50 3.00 -2.80 8.09
N ALA A 51 2.46 -1.67 7.65
CA ALA A 51 3.24 -0.51 7.25
C ALA A 51 4.14 0.00 8.38
N MET A 52 3.66 -0.04 9.64
CA MET A 52 4.45 0.36 10.81
C MET A 52 5.67 -0.53 11.05
N ARG A 53 5.66 -1.81 10.68
CA ARG A 53 6.83 -2.69 10.77
C ARG A 53 7.98 -2.19 9.87
N PHE A 54 7.66 -1.74 8.66
CA PHE A 54 8.63 -1.14 7.74
C PHE A 54 9.06 0.26 8.21
N ALA A 55 8.12 1.03 8.72
CA ALA A 55 8.39 2.37 9.28
C ALA A 55 9.37 2.29 10.45
N GLU A 56 9.18 1.34 11.37
CA GLU A 56 10.11 1.08 12.49
C GLU A 56 11.49 0.67 11.97
N GLN A 57 11.56 -0.26 11.01
CA GLN A 57 12.81 -0.68 10.39
C GLN A 57 13.53 0.49 9.71
N ALA A 58 12.81 1.35 9.00
CA ALA A 58 13.34 2.52 8.30
C ALA A 58 13.57 3.74 9.21
N ARG A 59 13.18 3.70 10.48
CA ARG A 59 13.17 4.86 11.40
C ARG A 59 12.33 6.04 10.88
N ILE A 60 11.19 5.71 10.27
CA ILE A 60 10.19 6.66 9.79
C ILE A 60 9.01 6.65 10.77
N THR A 61 8.51 7.82 11.15
CA THR A 61 7.40 7.94 12.11
C THR A 61 6.08 8.40 11.47
N ASN A 62 6.12 8.83 10.21
CA ASN A 62 4.95 9.27 9.47
C ASN A 62 4.58 8.22 8.43
N VAL A 63 3.32 7.82 8.36
CA VAL A 63 2.86 6.76 7.46
C VAL A 63 1.47 7.08 6.91
N VAL A 64 1.35 7.03 5.59
CA VAL A 64 0.10 6.91 4.85
C VAL A 64 -0.04 5.43 4.48
N ALA A 65 -1.03 4.75 5.05
CA ALA A 65 -1.26 3.32 4.83
C ALA A 65 -2.68 3.06 4.30
N ASP A 66 -3.03 1.78 4.09
CA ASP A 66 -4.35 1.38 3.58
C ASP A 66 -4.75 2.15 2.32
N GLY A 67 -3.81 2.29 1.36
CA GLY A 67 -4.05 2.99 0.11
C GLY A 67 -4.46 4.46 0.27
N GLY A 68 -4.13 5.10 1.39
CA GLY A 68 -4.46 6.50 1.69
C GLY A 68 -5.51 6.69 2.79
N HIS A 69 -6.14 5.61 3.26
CA HIS A 69 -7.23 5.66 4.25
C HIS A 69 -6.74 5.67 5.71
N SER A 70 -5.44 5.46 5.94
CA SER A 70 -4.86 5.47 7.28
C SER A 70 -3.70 6.46 7.37
N ILE A 71 -3.69 7.28 8.41
CA ILE A 71 -2.70 8.32 8.68
C ILE A 71 -2.08 8.11 10.05
N THR A 72 -0.78 7.91 10.08
CA THR A 72 0.03 7.88 11.31
C THR A 72 0.99 9.06 11.28
N ILE A 73 1.05 9.85 12.34
CA ILE A 73 1.92 11.02 12.49
C ILE A 73 2.72 10.87 13.79
N ASP A 74 4.03 11.02 13.71
CA ASP A 74 4.95 10.86 14.85
C ASP A 74 4.71 9.54 15.63
N GLY A 75 4.45 8.46 14.88
CA GLY A 75 4.19 7.13 15.42
C GLY A 75 2.78 6.92 16.00
N ASN A 76 1.92 7.94 15.98
CA ASN A 76 0.56 7.85 16.50
C ASN A 76 -0.46 7.71 15.36
N LEU A 77 -1.33 6.71 15.43
CA LEU A 77 -2.44 6.55 14.50
C LEU A 77 -3.44 7.70 14.71
N VAL A 78 -3.55 8.60 13.71
CA VAL A 78 -4.43 9.79 13.77
C VAL A 78 -5.80 9.48 13.18
N SER A 79 -5.82 8.73 12.08
CA SER A 79 -7.07 8.29 11.45
C SER A 79 -6.90 6.96 10.74
N MET A 80 -7.96 6.17 10.71
CA MET A 80 -8.08 4.95 9.92
C MET A 80 -9.55 4.82 9.51
N ILE A 81 -9.82 4.78 8.22
CA ILE A 81 -11.18 4.80 7.65
C ILE A 81 -11.37 3.53 6.84
N GLY A 82 -12.44 2.79 7.12
CA GLY A 82 -12.83 1.63 6.33
C GLY A 82 -13.30 2.02 4.90
N MET A 83 -13.36 1.05 4.03
CA MET A 83 -14.01 1.17 2.72
C MET A 83 -15.51 1.43 2.87
N ASN A 84 -16.18 1.86 1.80
CA ASN A 84 -17.62 2.00 1.81
C ASN A 84 -18.29 0.66 2.13
N ARG A 85 -18.88 0.57 3.32
CA ARG A 85 -19.44 -0.66 3.88
C ARG A 85 -20.53 -1.26 3.00
N GLU A 86 -21.43 -0.44 2.48
CA GLU A 86 -22.53 -0.89 1.63
C GLU A 86 -22.02 -1.52 0.33
N MET A 87 -21.04 -0.90 -0.32
CA MET A 87 -20.40 -1.46 -1.51
C MET A 87 -19.66 -2.76 -1.19
N CYS A 88 -18.98 -2.86 -0.05
CA CYS A 88 -18.31 -4.09 0.37
C CYS A 88 -19.31 -5.24 0.57
N ILE A 89 -20.44 -4.98 1.24
CA ILE A 89 -21.49 -5.99 1.44
C ILE A 89 -22.05 -6.43 0.09
N GLN A 90 -22.44 -5.50 -0.78
CA GLN A 90 -22.97 -5.82 -2.12
C GLN A 90 -21.98 -6.66 -2.92
N TYR A 91 -20.70 -6.36 -2.84
CA TYR A 91 -19.67 -7.13 -3.53
C TYR A 91 -19.51 -8.55 -2.94
N LEU A 92 -19.51 -8.69 -1.62
CA LEU A 92 -19.46 -10.00 -0.96
C LEU A 92 -20.70 -10.84 -1.26
N GLU A 93 -21.90 -10.26 -1.26
CA GLU A 93 -23.15 -10.93 -1.68
C GLU A 93 -23.06 -11.42 -3.14
N TYR A 94 -22.47 -10.60 -4.03
CA TYR A 94 -22.22 -11.02 -5.40
C TYR A 94 -21.28 -12.22 -5.46
N LEU A 95 -20.13 -12.18 -4.76
CA LEU A 95 -19.17 -13.29 -4.70
C LEU A 95 -19.82 -14.58 -4.17
N GLU A 96 -20.63 -14.48 -3.11
CA GLU A 96 -21.43 -15.59 -2.57
C GLU A 96 -22.37 -16.19 -3.64
N SER A 97 -23.08 -15.32 -4.39
CA SER A 97 -24.02 -15.77 -5.44
C SER A 97 -23.32 -16.53 -6.58
N LYS A 98 -22.02 -16.29 -6.78
CA LYS A 98 -21.18 -16.92 -7.79
C LYS A 98 -20.33 -18.06 -7.22
N HIS A 99 -20.43 -18.36 -5.93
CA HIS A 99 -19.60 -19.33 -5.25
C HIS A 99 -18.08 -19.05 -5.43
N ILE A 100 -17.70 -17.77 -5.36
CA ILE A 100 -16.32 -17.31 -5.43
C ILE A 100 -15.79 -17.13 -4.01
N PRO A 101 -14.77 -17.88 -3.58
CA PRO A 101 -14.21 -17.75 -2.24
C PRO A 101 -13.57 -16.38 -2.01
N TRP A 102 -13.78 -15.85 -0.82
CA TRP A 102 -13.29 -14.54 -0.38
C TRP A 102 -12.79 -14.57 1.06
N ALA A 103 -12.01 -13.58 1.43
CA ALA A 103 -11.68 -13.26 2.81
C ALA A 103 -11.69 -11.76 3.02
N VAL A 104 -11.82 -11.31 4.25
CA VAL A 104 -11.80 -9.88 4.59
C VAL A 104 -10.80 -9.57 5.70
N THR A 105 -10.24 -8.37 5.66
CA THR A 105 -9.60 -7.75 6.82
C THR A 105 -10.58 -6.75 7.41
N ASP A 106 -11.05 -7.04 8.62
CA ASP A 106 -12.12 -6.34 9.35
C ASP A 106 -11.61 -5.41 10.46
N ARG A 107 -10.32 -5.37 10.67
CA ARG A 107 -9.65 -4.56 11.71
C ARG A 107 -8.17 -4.38 11.40
N ASN A 108 -7.53 -3.44 12.08
CA ASN A 108 -6.09 -3.19 11.93
C ASN A 108 -5.24 -4.33 12.51
N LYS A 109 -5.15 -5.45 11.78
CA LYS A 109 -4.35 -6.63 12.14
C LYS A 109 -3.73 -7.28 10.90
N LEU A 110 -2.63 -8.01 11.10
CA LEU A 110 -2.01 -8.84 10.07
C LEU A 110 -2.78 -10.15 9.92
N GLY A 111 -3.76 -10.14 9.04
CA GLY A 111 -4.53 -11.34 8.74
C GLY A 111 -5.89 -11.02 8.12
N ARG A 112 -6.58 -12.11 7.83
CA ARG A 112 -7.90 -12.10 7.21
C ARG A 112 -8.81 -13.14 7.88
N ILE A 113 -10.12 -12.97 7.70
CA ILE A 113 -11.12 -13.94 8.13
C ILE A 113 -11.95 -14.39 6.93
N THR A 114 -12.35 -15.64 6.90
CA THR A 114 -13.07 -16.27 5.79
C THR A 114 -13.93 -17.45 6.27
N PRO A 115 -15.09 -17.73 5.65
CA PRO A 115 -15.80 -19.00 5.88
C PRO A 115 -15.21 -20.17 5.07
N TYR A 116 -14.29 -19.94 4.13
CA TYR A 116 -13.79 -20.91 3.16
C TYR A 116 -12.45 -21.52 3.58
N LYS A 117 -12.45 -22.76 4.00
CA LYS A 117 -11.24 -23.47 4.45
C LYS A 117 -10.21 -23.74 3.34
N GLU A 118 -10.68 -23.89 2.09
CA GLU A 118 -9.85 -24.16 0.91
C GLU A 118 -8.87 -23.04 0.61
N ILE A 119 -9.13 -21.82 1.08
CA ILE A 119 -8.20 -20.69 0.92
C ILE A 119 -6.83 -20.99 1.53
N LEU A 120 -6.76 -21.73 2.66
CA LEU A 120 -5.50 -22.11 3.27
C LEU A 120 -4.70 -23.10 2.43
N GLU A 121 -5.37 -23.91 1.59
CA GLU A 121 -4.71 -24.82 0.66
C GLU A 121 -4.13 -24.07 -0.54
N TRP A 122 -4.82 -23.06 -1.04
CA TRP A 122 -4.41 -22.28 -2.21
C TRP A 122 -3.43 -21.16 -1.87
N HIS A 123 -3.66 -20.51 -0.74
CA HIS A 123 -2.90 -19.36 -0.26
C HIS A 123 -2.60 -19.55 1.24
N PRO A 124 -1.61 -20.39 1.57
CA PRO A 124 -1.26 -20.68 2.96
C PRO A 124 -0.78 -19.42 3.70
N ASP A 125 -0.94 -19.44 5.00
CA ASP A 125 -0.40 -18.42 5.89
C ASP A 125 1.12 -18.31 5.75
N TRP A 126 1.61 -17.10 5.91
CA TRP A 126 3.04 -16.82 5.89
C TRP A 126 3.43 -15.87 7.02
N ASP A 127 4.63 -16.10 7.60
CA ASP A 127 5.19 -15.30 8.70
C ASP A 127 4.12 -14.95 9.77
N VAL A 128 3.88 -13.66 9.95
CA VAL A 128 2.93 -13.11 10.94
C VAL A 128 1.51 -12.97 10.40
N PHE A 129 1.30 -13.12 9.10
CA PHE A 129 -0.02 -13.02 8.47
C PHE A 129 -0.83 -14.30 8.68
N LYS A 130 -2.02 -14.17 9.29
CA LYS A 130 -2.85 -15.32 9.67
C LYS A 130 -4.24 -15.26 9.07
N THR A 131 -4.71 -16.41 8.56
CA THR A 131 -6.08 -16.60 8.10
C THR A 131 -6.89 -17.30 9.21
N VAL A 132 -7.96 -16.65 9.64
CA VAL A 132 -8.96 -17.26 10.53
C VAL A 132 -10.04 -17.87 9.65
N VAL A 133 -10.26 -19.18 9.76
CA VAL A 133 -11.37 -19.86 9.09
C VAL A 133 -12.50 -20.00 10.10
N ASP A 134 -13.61 -19.33 9.83
CA ASP A 134 -14.82 -19.39 10.64
C ASP A 134 -16.03 -19.63 9.72
N PRO A 135 -16.54 -20.88 9.63
CA PRO A 135 -17.69 -21.20 8.77
C PRO A 135 -18.99 -20.44 9.10
N GLU A 136 -19.10 -19.91 10.33
CA GLU A 136 -20.27 -19.14 10.78
C GLU A 136 -20.05 -17.62 10.64
N PHE A 137 -18.94 -17.19 10.02
CA PHE A 137 -18.62 -15.78 9.86
C PHE A 137 -19.65 -15.04 9.03
N ASP A 138 -20.35 -14.11 9.65
CA ASP A 138 -21.34 -13.23 9.01
C ASP A 138 -20.71 -11.88 8.65
N PHE A 139 -20.38 -11.67 7.39
CA PHE A 139 -19.81 -10.41 6.92
C PHE A 139 -20.78 -9.22 7.03
N HIS A 140 -22.08 -9.44 7.15
CA HIS A 140 -23.04 -8.35 7.40
C HIS A 140 -22.87 -7.75 8.81
N SER A 141 -22.23 -8.47 9.73
CA SER A 141 -21.92 -7.98 11.07
C SER A 141 -20.65 -7.11 11.14
N VAL A 142 -19.87 -7.05 10.04
CA VAL A 142 -18.63 -6.27 9.98
C VAL A 142 -18.97 -4.78 9.91
N GLU A 143 -18.37 -4.00 10.80
CA GLU A 143 -18.53 -2.54 10.82
C GLU A 143 -17.61 -1.87 9.78
N ASP A 144 -16.30 -2.23 9.77
CA ASP A 144 -15.29 -1.67 8.89
C ASP A 144 -14.61 -2.76 8.05
N PHE A 145 -14.56 -2.54 6.75
CA PHE A 145 -13.78 -3.34 5.81
C PHE A 145 -12.53 -2.57 5.39
N TYR A 146 -11.36 -3.19 5.48
CA TYR A 146 -10.11 -2.61 5.03
C TYR A 146 -9.60 -3.25 3.75
N LYS A 147 -9.83 -4.56 3.58
CA LYS A 147 -9.50 -5.32 2.37
C LYS A 147 -10.49 -6.44 2.15
N ILE A 148 -10.80 -6.72 0.88
CA ILE A 148 -11.48 -7.95 0.45
C ILE A 148 -10.52 -8.68 -0.48
N TYR A 149 -10.21 -9.93 -0.14
CA TYR A 149 -9.43 -10.87 -0.94
C TYR A 149 -10.41 -11.73 -1.72
N VAL A 150 -10.21 -11.85 -3.02
CA VAL A 150 -11.03 -12.68 -3.90
C VAL A 150 -10.15 -13.78 -4.49
N PHE A 151 -10.58 -15.03 -4.33
CA PHE A 151 -9.79 -16.19 -4.71
C PHE A 151 -10.45 -16.95 -5.86
N PHE A 152 -9.62 -17.44 -6.77
CA PHE A 152 -10.06 -18.22 -7.92
C PHE A 152 -8.91 -19.12 -8.39
N LYS A 153 -9.23 -20.15 -9.17
CA LYS A 153 -8.23 -20.95 -9.85
C LYS A 153 -7.83 -20.27 -11.15
N ASP A 154 -6.62 -20.55 -11.61
CA ASP A 154 -6.13 -20.00 -12.87
C ASP A 154 -7.12 -20.24 -14.02
N GLY A 155 -7.40 -19.18 -14.78
CA GLY A 155 -8.33 -19.20 -15.89
C GLY A 155 -9.81 -19.02 -15.52
N GLU A 156 -10.17 -18.96 -14.25
CA GLU A 156 -11.56 -18.74 -13.82
C GLU A 156 -11.96 -17.25 -13.73
N GLU A 157 -11.03 -16.30 -13.83
CA GLU A 157 -11.29 -14.87 -13.64
C GLU A 157 -12.37 -14.33 -14.58
N GLU A 158 -12.22 -14.57 -15.89
CA GLU A 158 -13.17 -14.08 -16.90
C GLU A 158 -14.50 -14.81 -16.81
N GLU A 159 -14.48 -16.12 -16.57
CA GLU A 159 -15.68 -16.95 -16.45
C GLU A 159 -16.55 -16.52 -15.26
N LYS A 160 -15.92 -16.16 -14.15
CA LYS A 160 -16.62 -15.78 -12.91
C LYS A 160 -16.97 -14.30 -12.82
N ASP A 161 -16.51 -13.48 -13.77
CA ASP A 161 -16.80 -12.03 -13.82
C ASP A 161 -16.51 -11.33 -12.47
N ILE A 162 -15.33 -11.58 -11.91
CA ILE A 162 -14.95 -11.07 -10.57
C ILE A 162 -14.88 -9.54 -10.51
N GLU A 163 -14.77 -8.86 -11.66
CA GLU A 163 -14.73 -7.40 -11.77
C GLU A 163 -16.11 -6.75 -11.93
N HIS A 164 -17.19 -7.55 -11.95
CA HIS A 164 -18.54 -7.07 -12.23
C HIS A 164 -18.97 -5.83 -11.43
N MET A 165 -18.62 -5.78 -10.14
CA MET A 165 -19.02 -4.71 -9.23
C MET A 165 -17.94 -3.64 -9.05
N THR A 166 -16.70 -3.88 -9.48
CA THR A 166 -15.59 -2.96 -9.30
C THR A 166 -14.50 -3.18 -10.33
N HIS A 167 -13.97 -2.08 -10.89
CA HIS A 167 -12.82 -2.11 -11.80
C HIS A 167 -11.50 -1.82 -11.08
N LYS A 168 -11.51 -1.74 -9.74
CA LYS A 168 -10.36 -1.37 -8.90
C LYS A 168 -9.80 -2.58 -8.16
N LEU A 169 -9.57 -3.68 -8.86
CA LEU A 169 -8.93 -4.85 -8.31
C LEU A 169 -7.41 -4.80 -8.54
N ILE A 170 -6.66 -5.18 -7.51
CA ILE A 170 -5.21 -5.28 -7.57
C ILE A 170 -4.82 -6.75 -7.54
N ARG A 171 -3.96 -7.17 -8.47
CA ARG A 171 -3.38 -8.51 -8.44
C ARG A 171 -2.52 -8.66 -7.18
N TYR A 172 -2.86 -9.61 -6.31
CA TYR A 172 -2.11 -9.91 -5.09
C TYR A 172 -1.14 -11.10 -5.28
N GLY A 173 -1.50 -12.01 -6.18
CA GLY A 173 -0.73 -13.20 -6.52
C GLY A 173 -1.47 -14.05 -7.54
N GLU A 174 -0.94 -15.21 -7.83
CA GLU A 174 -1.62 -16.21 -8.66
C GLU A 174 -2.94 -16.62 -7.98
N GLY A 175 -4.06 -16.54 -8.69
CA GLY A 175 -5.38 -16.89 -8.15
C GLY A 175 -5.92 -15.99 -7.03
N CYS A 176 -5.38 -14.77 -6.85
CA CYS A 176 -5.90 -13.83 -5.85
C CYS A 176 -5.81 -12.39 -6.32
N VAL A 177 -6.92 -11.66 -6.17
CA VAL A 177 -6.99 -10.21 -6.33
C VAL A 177 -7.53 -9.56 -5.07
N LEU A 178 -7.18 -8.28 -4.89
CA LEU A 178 -7.64 -7.44 -3.77
C LEU A 178 -8.59 -6.36 -4.25
N TYR A 179 -9.67 -6.18 -3.52
CA TYR A 179 -10.43 -4.95 -3.48
C TYR A 179 -9.99 -4.16 -2.24
N GLU A 180 -9.34 -3.03 -2.46
CA GLU A 180 -8.78 -2.19 -1.41
C GLU A 180 -8.76 -0.71 -1.83
N PRO A 181 -8.59 0.25 -0.91
CA PRO A 181 -8.46 1.66 -1.26
C PRO A 181 -7.24 1.94 -2.15
N MET A 182 -7.43 2.79 -3.17
CA MET A 182 -6.39 3.22 -4.12
C MET A 182 -6.33 4.75 -4.20
N GLU A 183 -6.18 5.40 -3.05
CA GLU A 183 -6.28 6.86 -2.91
C GLU A 183 -5.07 7.44 -2.17
N LYS A 184 -3.86 6.89 -2.41
CA LYS A 184 -2.62 7.35 -1.75
C LYS A 184 -2.45 8.87 -1.81
N ALA A 185 -2.84 9.52 -2.91
CA ALA A 185 -2.78 10.99 -3.03
C ALA A 185 -3.68 11.70 -2.01
N LEU A 186 -4.84 11.14 -1.66
CA LEU A 186 -5.71 11.72 -0.62
C LEU A 186 -5.01 11.68 0.73
N GLY A 187 -4.43 10.53 1.09
CA GLY A 187 -3.67 10.40 2.33
C GLY A 187 -2.47 11.36 2.38
N ILE A 188 -1.72 11.49 1.26
CA ILE A 188 -0.61 12.45 1.14
C ILE A 188 -1.09 13.89 1.35
N ARG A 189 -2.21 14.30 0.70
CA ARG A 189 -2.78 15.64 0.89
C ARG A 189 -3.19 15.91 2.33
N ASN A 190 -3.80 14.94 2.99
CA ASN A 190 -4.17 15.06 4.40
C ASN A 190 -2.92 15.24 5.29
N MET A 191 -1.86 14.46 5.02
CA MET A 191 -0.62 14.53 5.79
C MET A 191 0.12 15.85 5.56
N ILE A 192 0.27 16.32 4.31
CA ILE A 192 0.92 17.62 4.04
C ILE A 192 0.13 18.79 4.63
N GLY A 193 -1.20 18.68 4.66
CA GLY A 193 -2.07 19.67 5.33
C GLY A 193 -1.81 19.75 6.83
N HIS A 194 -1.54 18.62 7.49
CA HIS A 194 -1.19 18.59 8.92
C HIS A 194 0.14 19.33 9.20
N PHE A 195 1.13 19.22 8.30
CA PHE A 195 2.45 19.85 8.44
C PHE A 195 2.52 21.26 7.77
N ASP A 196 1.41 21.80 7.30
CA ASP A 196 1.35 23.10 6.56
C ASP A 196 2.33 23.16 5.38
N MET A 197 2.54 22.02 4.70
CA MET A 197 3.41 21.89 3.54
C MET A 197 2.65 22.16 2.24
N LYS A 198 3.34 22.70 1.24
CA LYS A 198 2.76 22.98 -0.08
C LYS A 198 2.95 21.78 -1.03
N PRO A 199 2.06 21.58 -2.01
CA PRO A 199 2.21 20.49 -2.99
C PRO A 199 3.56 20.47 -3.71
N ASN A 200 4.13 21.62 -4.09
CA ASN A 200 5.44 21.70 -4.76
C ASN A 200 6.65 21.32 -3.86
N GLN A 201 6.41 21.09 -2.58
CA GLN A 201 7.42 20.58 -1.64
C GLN A 201 7.37 19.06 -1.51
N VAL A 202 6.39 18.39 -2.11
CA VAL A 202 6.20 16.94 -2.05
C VAL A 202 7.05 16.25 -3.11
N VAL A 203 7.64 15.12 -2.72
CA VAL A 203 8.37 14.19 -3.59
C VAL A 203 7.81 12.80 -3.33
N VAL A 204 7.39 12.08 -4.37
CA VAL A 204 6.89 10.70 -4.25
C VAL A 204 7.79 9.73 -5.01
N PHE A 205 7.96 8.54 -4.43
CA PHE A 205 8.69 7.41 -5.04
C PHE A 205 7.76 6.21 -5.12
N GLY A 206 7.69 5.57 -6.29
CA GLY A 206 6.86 4.38 -6.50
C GLY A 206 7.29 3.57 -7.71
N ASP A 207 6.75 2.35 -7.84
CA ASP A 207 7.06 1.45 -8.94
C ASP A 207 5.83 0.74 -9.55
N GLY A 208 4.75 0.62 -8.79
CA GLY A 208 3.62 -0.23 -9.10
C GLY A 208 2.36 0.48 -9.62
N TYR A 209 1.43 -0.32 -10.12
CA TYR A 209 0.12 0.15 -10.55
C TYR A 209 -0.68 0.84 -9.44
N ASN A 210 -0.54 0.35 -8.20
CA ASN A 210 -1.16 0.94 -7.01
C ASN A 210 -0.60 2.33 -6.66
N ASP A 211 0.54 2.75 -7.26
CA ASP A 211 1.15 4.06 -7.09
C ASP A 211 0.61 5.12 -8.05
N LEU A 212 -0.10 4.73 -9.11
CA LEU A 212 -0.73 5.66 -10.05
C LEU A 212 -1.54 6.75 -9.35
N SER A 213 -2.18 6.39 -8.23
CA SER A 213 -3.00 7.34 -7.46
C SER A 213 -2.17 8.43 -6.78
N MET A 214 -0.88 8.19 -6.46
CA MET A 214 -0.01 9.19 -5.83
C MET A 214 0.88 9.96 -6.79
N PHE A 215 0.96 9.58 -8.08
CA PHE A 215 1.67 10.33 -9.10
C PHE A 215 0.78 11.46 -9.62
N ARG A 216 1.09 12.70 -9.23
CA ARG A 216 0.27 13.89 -9.50
C ARG A 216 1.12 15.03 -10.04
N PRO A 217 0.58 15.85 -10.96
CA PRO A 217 1.34 16.94 -11.58
C PRO A 217 1.73 18.08 -10.62
N GLU A 218 1.12 18.13 -9.43
CA GLU A 218 1.40 19.17 -8.44
C GLU A 218 2.63 18.91 -7.57
N TRP A 219 3.26 17.72 -7.66
CA TRP A 219 4.48 17.37 -6.91
C TRP A 219 5.51 16.66 -7.79
N LEU A 220 6.69 16.39 -7.26
CA LEU A 220 7.75 15.72 -7.99
C LEU A 220 7.58 14.20 -7.91
N ASN A 221 7.41 13.55 -9.07
CA ASN A 221 7.16 12.14 -9.22
C ASN A 221 8.42 11.40 -9.66
N ILE A 222 8.88 10.45 -8.87
CA ILE A 222 10.05 9.62 -9.15
C ILE A 222 9.64 8.17 -9.29
N ALA A 223 9.79 7.61 -10.48
CA ALA A 223 9.57 6.20 -10.73
C ALA A 223 10.86 5.41 -10.52
N MET A 224 10.74 4.23 -9.86
CA MET A 224 11.84 3.28 -9.78
C MET A 224 12.14 2.67 -11.14
N GLY A 225 13.35 2.15 -11.36
CA GLY A 225 13.77 1.61 -12.65
C GLY A 225 12.96 0.41 -13.15
N ASN A 226 12.40 -0.37 -12.23
CA ASN A 226 11.49 -1.48 -12.50
C ASN A 226 10.03 -1.04 -12.74
N ALA A 227 9.71 0.25 -12.58
CA ALA A 227 8.35 0.76 -12.72
C ALA A 227 7.79 0.55 -14.13
N ARG A 228 6.51 0.23 -14.18
CA ARG A 228 5.77 0.14 -15.43
C ARG A 228 4.52 1.01 -15.34
N GLN A 229 4.18 1.69 -16.44
CA GLN A 229 2.94 2.48 -16.56
C GLN A 229 2.87 3.72 -15.65
N LEU A 230 3.97 4.17 -15.05
CA LEU A 230 4.03 5.43 -14.30
C LEU A 230 4.59 6.55 -15.18
N GLU A 231 3.83 7.63 -15.31
CA GLU A 231 4.33 8.89 -15.88
C GLU A 231 5.04 9.66 -14.77
N ALA A 232 6.37 9.75 -14.86
CA ALA A 232 7.21 10.34 -13.83
C ALA A 232 8.04 11.50 -14.38
N ASP A 233 8.36 12.46 -13.51
CA ASP A 233 9.30 13.55 -13.82
C ASP A 233 10.74 13.04 -13.92
N TYR A 234 11.04 11.96 -13.21
CA TYR A 234 12.34 11.31 -13.24
C TYR A 234 12.22 9.79 -13.01
N VAL A 235 12.98 9.02 -13.78
CA VAL A 235 13.11 7.57 -13.59
C VAL A 235 14.52 7.28 -13.04
N THR A 236 14.58 6.67 -11.88
CA THR A 236 15.83 6.24 -11.25
C THR A 236 16.15 4.78 -11.57
N THR A 237 17.07 4.14 -10.85
CA THR A 237 17.37 2.71 -10.96
C THR A 237 16.44 1.87 -10.09
N ASP A 238 16.51 0.54 -10.22
CA ASP A 238 15.72 -0.39 -9.41
C ASP A 238 16.03 -0.26 -7.91
N CYS A 239 15.13 -0.73 -7.07
CA CYS A 239 15.29 -0.67 -5.62
C CYS A 239 16.58 -1.34 -5.13
N ASP A 240 16.91 -2.52 -5.67
CA ASP A 240 18.13 -3.28 -5.36
C ASP A 240 19.40 -2.74 -6.05
N LYS A 241 19.28 -1.69 -6.87
CA LYS A 241 20.35 -0.99 -7.59
C LYS A 241 20.50 0.46 -7.14
N ASP A 242 20.36 0.69 -5.85
CA ASP A 242 20.51 2.00 -5.22
C ASP A 242 19.57 3.10 -5.74
N GLY A 243 18.33 2.74 -6.14
CA GLY A 243 17.40 3.65 -6.82
C GLY A 243 17.10 4.93 -6.05
N ILE A 244 16.75 4.84 -4.76
CA ILE A 244 16.52 6.02 -3.90
C ILE A 244 17.78 6.86 -3.78
N TYR A 245 18.95 6.22 -3.57
CA TYR A 245 20.23 6.92 -3.45
C TYR A 245 20.56 7.69 -4.74
N ASN A 246 20.44 7.06 -5.89
CA ASN A 246 20.73 7.66 -7.18
C ASN A 246 19.83 8.88 -7.47
N ALA A 247 18.54 8.79 -7.14
CA ALA A 247 17.63 9.93 -7.23
C ALA A 247 18.03 11.06 -6.26
N CYS A 248 18.28 10.74 -4.99
CA CYS A 248 18.71 11.74 -4.00
C CYS A 248 20.01 12.46 -4.40
N LYS A 249 20.95 11.74 -4.99
CA LYS A 249 22.19 12.33 -5.56
C LYS A 249 21.90 13.21 -6.77
N HIS A 250 21.06 12.75 -7.69
CA HIS A 250 20.70 13.49 -8.91
C HIS A 250 20.11 14.87 -8.58
N PHE A 251 19.21 14.92 -7.59
CA PHE A 251 18.58 16.18 -7.17
C PHE A 251 19.39 16.98 -6.12
N GLY A 252 20.55 16.48 -5.67
CA GLY A 252 21.39 17.15 -4.69
C GLY A 252 20.80 17.23 -3.28
N TRP A 253 19.91 16.31 -2.92
CA TRP A 253 19.32 16.24 -1.57
C TRP A 253 20.27 15.64 -0.55
N ILE A 254 21.22 14.87 -1.01
CA ILE A 254 22.35 14.29 -0.23
C ILE A 254 23.68 14.59 -0.91
N ASP A 255 24.79 14.49 -0.15
CA ASP A 255 26.16 14.69 -0.65
C ASP A 255 26.69 13.45 -1.34
#